data_d67457c833a5a9a728df4c2f2d5e0451
#
_entry.id   d67457c833a5a9a728df4c2f2d5e0451
#
_cell.length_a   1.000
_cell.length_b   1.000
_cell.length_c   1.000
_cell.angle_alpha   90.00
_cell.angle_beta   90.00
_cell.angle_gamma   90.00
#
_symmetry.space_group_name_H-M   'P 1'
#
loop_
_entity.id
_entity.type
_entity.pdbx_description
1 polymer ?
#
loop_
_entity_poly.entity_id
_entity_poly.type
_entity_poly.pdbx_seq_one_letter_code
_entity_poly.pdbx_strand_id
1 'polypeptide(L)'
;MIRWKAGLLALIGCMSILGCSEVTPEEQASLAAKGYYQHLINGEYEQFLQGKDRLSKHSEPDYWDQLRDNCHQFIHQQKEAHRGIHEVRVVNAKTDTVQKYTNVFMMLCFGDSTNEEIVVPMVERDGRWYMR
;
A
#
# COMPACT_ATOMS: atom_id res chain seq x y z
N MET A 1 -12.00 -25.60 44.73
CA MET A 1 -11.52 -25.15 44.45
C MET A 1 -10.62 -25.26 43.59
N ILE A 2 -10.34 -25.47 43.37
CA ILE A 2 -9.50 -25.70 42.60
C ILE A 2 -9.76 -25.59 41.30
N ARG A 3 -10.66 -25.66 41.04
CA ARG A 3 -11.04 -25.62 39.91
C ARG A 3 -10.71 -24.61 39.19
N TRP A 4 -10.60 -23.82 39.30
CA TRP A 4 -10.43 -22.81 38.69
C TRP A 4 -9.42 -22.86 37.90
N LYS A 5 -8.82 -23.28 38.19
CA LYS A 5 -7.80 -23.48 37.52
C LYS A 5 -8.17 -23.69 36.27
N ALA A 6 -9.01 -24.17 36.19
CA ALA A 6 -9.51 -24.52 34.94
C ALA A 6 -9.48 -23.26 34.14
N GLY A 7 -9.85 -22.32 34.72
CA GLY A 7 -9.93 -21.16 33.96
C GLY A 7 -8.81 -20.97 33.06
N LEU A 8 -7.78 -21.11 33.59
CA LEU A 8 -6.69 -20.83 32.78
C LEU A 8 -6.70 -21.45 31.53
N LEU A 9 -7.09 -22.53 31.46
CA LEU A 9 -7.02 -23.14 30.24
C LEU A 9 -7.69 -22.34 29.30
N ALA A 10 -8.51 -21.69 29.67
CA ALA A 10 -9.29 -20.92 28.75
C ALA A 10 -8.32 -20.21 27.86
N LEU A 11 -7.47 -19.59 28.40
CA LEU A 11 -6.61 -18.86 27.63
C LEU A 11 -5.99 -19.63 26.62
N ILE A 12 -5.81 -20.68 26.80
CA ILE A 12 -5.22 -21.46 25.85
C ILE A 12 -5.88 -21.25 24.58
N GLY A 13 -7.11 -21.32 24.65
CA GLY A 13 -7.83 -21.24 23.41
C GLY A 13 -7.32 -20.11 22.61
N CYS A 14 -7.02 -19.11 23.22
CA CYS A 14 -6.61 -18.01 22.49
C CYS A 14 -5.56 -18.28 21.52
N MET A 15 -4.63 -18.89 21.89
CA MET A 15 -3.61 -19.03 21.00
C MET A 15 -3.99 -19.65 19.80
N SER A 16 -4.82 -20.49 19.88
CA SER A 16 -5.15 -21.21 18.68
C SER A 16 -5.51 -20.22 17.64
N ILE A 17 -6.09 -19.20 17.99
CA ILE A 17 -6.45 -18.24 17.08
C ILE A 17 -5.37 -17.77 16.27
N LEU A 18 -4.29 -17.65 16.82
CA LEU A 18 -3.21 -17.19 16.09
C LEU A 18 -3.00 -17.89 14.83
N GLY A 19 -3.11 -19.12 14.83
CA GLY A 19 -2.84 -19.84 13.61
C GLY A 19 -3.65 -19.37 12.47
N CYS A 20 -4.65 -18.63 12.71
CA CYS A 20 -5.49 -18.20 11.65
C CYS A 20 -5.11 -16.88 11.02
N SER A 21 -4.09 -16.29 11.51
CA SER A 21 -3.84 -14.97 11.02
C SER A 21 -2.89 -14.89 9.87
N GLU A 22 -2.99 -15.74 8.92
CA GLU A 22 -2.14 -15.67 7.78
C GLU A 22 -2.54 -14.52 6.87
N VAL A 23 -1.57 -13.74 6.48
CA VAL A 23 -1.83 -12.61 5.61
C VAL A 23 -1.62 -13.06 4.18
N THR A 24 -2.60 -12.86 3.34
CA THR A 24 -2.53 -13.30 1.95
C THR A 24 -1.64 -12.35 1.15
N PRO A 25 -1.13 -12.79 -0.01
CA PRO A 25 -0.37 -11.90 -0.88
C PRO A 25 -1.17 -10.67 -1.28
N GLU A 26 -2.48 -10.83 -1.49
CA GLU A 26 -3.33 -9.69 -1.85
C GLU A 26 -3.39 -8.68 -0.72
N GLU A 27 -3.42 -9.15 0.52
CA GLU A 27 -3.44 -8.23 1.65
C GLU A 27 -2.09 -7.55 1.80
N GLN A 28 -1.00 -8.28 1.60
CA GLN A 28 0.34 -7.70 1.69
C GLN A 28 0.54 -6.64 0.62
N ALA A 29 0.14 -6.94 -0.61
CA ALA A 29 0.25 -5.99 -1.70
C ALA A 29 -0.58 -4.75 -1.44
N SER A 30 -1.78 -4.94 -0.88
CA SER A 30 -2.68 -3.83 -0.57
C SER A 30 -2.09 -2.91 0.48
N LEU A 31 -1.50 -3.48 1.54
CA LEU A 31 -0.89 -2.67 2.58
C LEU A 31 0.30 -1.89 2.04
N ALA A 32 1.10 -2.52 1.19
CA ALA A 32 2.26 -1.87 0.61
C ALA A 32 1.83 -0.73 -0.31
N ALA A 33 0.87 -0.99 -1.19
CA ALA A 33 0.40 0.04 -2.12
C ALA A 33 -0.17 1.23 -1.38
N LYS A 34 -0.98 0.97 -0.37
CA LYS A 34 -1.56 2.04 0.43
C LYS A 34 -0.47 2.85 1.13
N GLY A 35 0.53 2.17 1.67
CA GLY A 35 1.64 2.83 2.34
C GLY A 35 2.41 3.76 1.42
N TYR A 36 2.70 3.31 0.20
CA TYR A 36 3.40 4.14 -0.76
C TYR A 36 2.58 5.38 -1.12
N TYR A 37 1.29 5.20 -1.38
CA TYR A 37 0.46 6.35 -1.72
C TYR A 37 0.26 7.28 -0.53
N GLN A 38 0.30 6.74 0.70
CA GLN A 38 0.23 7.58 1.88
C GLN A 38 1.48 8.48 1.96
N HIS A 39 2.65 7.94 1.60
CA HIS A 39 3.87 8.75 1.52
C HIS A 39 3.70 9.86 0.48
N LEU A 40 3.15 9.52 -0.68
CA LEU A 40 2.94 10.50 -1.73
C LEU A 40 2.05 11.65 -1.24
N ILE A 41 0.95 11.32 -0.58
CA ILE A 41 0.00 12.30 -0.08
C ILE A 41 0.65 13.19 0.97
N ASN A 42 1.54 12.63 1.78
CA ASN A 42 2.22 13.35 2.84
C ASN A 42 3.42 14.16 2.35
N GLY A 43 3.71 14.15 1.07
CA GLY A 43 4.83 14.89 0.54
C GLY A 43 6.18 14.18 0.71
N GLU A 44 6.14 12.92 1.09
CA GLU A 44 7.35 12.13 1.31
C GLU A 44 7.68 11.41 0.01
N TYR A 45 8.11 12.17 -0.98
CA TYR A 45 8.26 11.64 -2.34
C TYR A 45 9.36 10.60 -2.48
N GLU A 46 10.42 10.71 -1.68
CA GLU A 46 11.48 9.72 -1.74
C GLU A 46 10.96 8.35 -1.35
N GLN A 47 10.18 8.29 -0.28
CA GLN A 47 9.62 7.01 0.19
C GLN A 47 8.65 6.44 -0.82
N PHE A 48 7.88 7.29 -1.48
CA PHE A 48 6.98 6.83 -2.53
C PHE A 48 7.78 6.26 -3.69
N LEU A 49 8.83 6.98 -4.12
CA LEU A 49 9.61 6.55 -5.26
C LEU A 49 10.40 5.29 -4.98
N GLN A 50 10.83 5.08 -3.74
CA GLN A 50 11.51 3.85 -3.36
C GLN A 50 10.62 2.63 -3.51
N GLY A 51 9.32 2.82 -3.62
CA GLY A 51 8.39 1.74 -3.85
C GLY A 51 8.26 1.33 -5.31
N LYS A 52 8.92 2.03 -6.22
CA LYS A 52 8.84 1.68 -7.64
C LYS A 52 9.78 0.53 -7.96
N ASP A 53 9.27 -0.45 -8.69
CA ASP A 53 10.04 -1.63 -9.02
C ASP A 53 11.24 -1.26 -9.87
N ARG A 54 12.40 -1.75 -9.45
CA ARG A 54 13.67 -1.58 -10.18
C ARG A 54 14.12 -0.14 -10.37
N LEU A 55 13.53 0.78 -9.63
CA LEU A 55 13.93 2.15 -9.76
C LEU A 55 15.36 2.34 -9.28
N SER A 56 15.78 1.57 -8.28
CA SER A 56 17.12 1.68 -7.75
C SER A 56 18.21 1.33 -8.75
N LYS A 57 17.83 0.76 -9.89
CA LYS A 57 18.81 0.43 -10.91
C LYS A 57 19.21 1.67 -11.75
N HIS A 58 18.45 2.73 -11.61
CA HIS A 58 18.77 3.97 -12.30
C HIS A 58 19.56 4.85 -11.35
N SER A 59 20.77 5.20 -11.72
CA SER A 59 21.62 5.97 -10.84
C SER A 59 21.82 7.42 -11.30
N GLU A 60 21.19 7.81 -12.40
CA GLU A 60 21.35 9.18 -12.88
C GLU A 60 20.59 10.15 -11.99
N PRO A 61 21.26 11.14 -11.43
CA PRO A 61 20.59 12.12 -10.56
C PRO A 61 19.43 12.84 -11.25
N ASP A 62 19.59 13.14 -12.55
CA ASP A 62 18.53 13.84 -13.26
C ASP A 62 17.25 13.04 -13.35
N TYR A 63 17.37 11.72 -13.44
CA TYR A 63 16.19 10.86 -13.51
C TYR A 63 15.39 10.95 -12.21
N TRP A 64 16.09 10.88 -11.07
CA TRP A 64 15.43 10.99 -9.78
C TRP A 64 14.80 12.36 -9.57
N ASP A 65 15.52 13.41 -10.00
CA ASP A 65 14.99 14.76 -9.88
C ASP A 65 13.71 14.92 -10.69
N GLN A 66 13.69 14.34 -11.90
CA GLN A 66 12.52 14.43 -12.73
C GLN A 66 11.34 13.69 -12.11
N LEU A 67 11.57 12.52 -11.50
CA LEU A 67 10.49 11.78 -10.86
C LEU A 67 9.95 12.55 -9.66
N ARG A 68 10.82 13.20 -8.90
CA ARG A 68 10.36 14.00 -7.77
C ARG A 68 9.53 15.17 -8.25
N ASP A 69 9.96 15.81 -9.36
CA ASP A 69 9.19 16.92 -9.92
C ASP A 69 7.82 16.43 -10.39
N ASN A 70 7.74 15.24 -10.96
CA ASN A 70 6.47 14.67 -11.38
C ASN A 70 5.55 14.46 -10.17
N CYS A 71 6.09 14.02 -9.05
CA CYS A 71 5.30 13.87 -7.84
C CYS A 71 4.76 15.22 -7.37
N HIS A 72 5.62 16.24 -7.36
CA HIS A 72 5.19 17.58 -6.97
C HIS A 72 4.09 18.08 -7.88
N GLN A 73 4.25 17.88 -9.18
CA GLN A 73 3.26 18.32 -10.14
C GLN A 73 1.95 17.62 -9.95
N PHE A 74 1.99 16.30 -9.74
CA PHE A 74 0.78 15.53 -9.54
C PHE A 74 0.02 16.05 -8.31
N ILE A 75 0.72 16.22 -7.20
CA ILE A 75 0.08 16.67 -5.97
C ILE A 75 -0.47 18.08 -6.12
N HIS A 76 0.27 18.94 -6.83
CA HIS A 76 -0.20 20.30 -7.06
C HIS A 76 -1.48 20.29 -7.90
N GLN A 77 -1.52 19.46 -8.95
CA GLN A 77 -2.70 19.36 -9.80
C GLN A 77 -3.90 18.86 -9.03
N GLN A 78 -3.71 17.92 -8.12
CA GLN A 78 -4.82 17.43 -7.32
C GLN A 78 -5.34 18.50 -6.36
N LYS A 79 -4.43 19.33 -5.85
CA LYS A 79 -4.85 20.44 -4.98
C LYS A 79 -5.69 21.43 -5.76
N GLU A 80 -5.24 21.79 -6.96
CA GLU A 80 -5.95 22.77 -7.76
C GLU A 80 -7.30 22.24 -8.27
N ALA A 81 -7.33 21.00 -8.71
CA ALA A 81 -8.53 20.44 -9.31
C ALA A 81 -9.55 19.94 -8.29
N HIS A 82 -9.09 19.39 -7.17
CA HIS A 82 -9.96 18.65 -6.27
C HIS A 82 -9.75 18.98 -4.79
N ARG A 83 -9.03 20.04 -4.48
CA ARG A 83 -8.71 20.43 -3.11
C ARG A 83 -7.84 19.37 -2.41
N GLY A 84 -7.04 18.67 -3.19
CA GLY A 84 -6.08 17.72 -2.66
C GLY A 84 -6.66 16.34 -2.42
N ILE A 85 -5.77 15.40 -2.14
CA ILE A 85 -6.15 14.03 -1.82
C ILE A 85 -6.18 13.93 -0.30
N HIS A 86 -7.36 13.67 0.25
CA HIS A 86 -7.49 13.56 1.70
C HIS A 86 -7.16 12.17 2.21
N GLU A 87 -7.45 11.16 1.42
CA GLU A 87 -7.33 9.79 1.89
C GLU A 87 -7.21 8.84 0.71
N VAL A 88 -6.52 7.72 0.92
CA VAL A 88 -6.52 6.65 -0.08
C VAL A 88 -7.05 5.41 0.62
N ARG A 89 -7.99 4.72 -0.02
CA ARG A 89 -8.59 3.51 0.53
C ARG A 89 -8.41 2.35 -0.42
N VAL A 90 -8.12 1.18 0.11
CA VAL A 90 -8.05 -0.04 -0.69
C VAL A 90 -9.46 -0.56 -0.90
N VAL A 91 -9.80 -0.83 -2.14
CA VAL A 91 -11.11 -1.37 -2.49
C VAL A 91 -11.04 -2.88 -2.71
N ASN A 92 -10.01 -3.35 -3.38
CA ASN A 92 -9.90 -4.76 -3.71
C ASN A 92 -8.47 -5.04 -4.18
N ALA A 93 -8.12 -6.31 -4.30
CA ALA A 93 -6.85 -6.71 -4.87
C ALA A 93 -7.02 -8.06 -5.55
N LYS A 94 -6.43 -8.20 -6.73
CA LYS A 94 -6.53 -9.43 -7.50
C LYS A 94 -5.18 -9.78 -8.09
N THR A 95 -4.77 -11.02 -7.93
CA THR A 95 -3.51 -11.50 -8.49
C THR A 95 -3.73 -12.07 -9.87
N ASP A 96 -2.90 -11.61 -10.82
CA ASP A 96 -2.89 -12.16 -12.16
C ASP A 96 -1.83 -13.26 -12.14
N THR A 97 -2.27 -14.51 -12.23
CA THR A 97 -1.34 -15.65 -12.08
C THR A 97 -0.48 -15.83 -13.31
N VAL A 98 -0.89 -15.30 -14.45
CA VAL A 98 -0.11 -15.41 -15.67
C VAL A 98 1.03 -14.41 -15.67
N GLN A 99 0.74 -13.16 -15.38
CA GLN A 99 1.76 -12.12 -15.37
C GLN A 99 2.46 -11.98 -14.04
N LYS A 100 1.95 -12.65 -13.02
CA LYS A 100 2.58 -12.69 -11.69
C LYS A 100 2.69 -11.34 -11.01
N TYR A 101 1.65 -10.56 -11.05
CA TYR A 101 1.58 -9.37 -10.24
C TYR A 101 0.15 -9.24 -9.66
N THR A 102 0.04 -8.46 -8.63
CA THR A 102 -1.22 -8.26 -7.93
C THR A 102 -1.70 -6.83 -8.19
N ASN A 103 -2.87 -6.69 -8.77
CA ASN A 103 -3.47 -5.39 -9.00
C ASN A 103 -4.20 -4.96 -7.76
N VAL A 104 -3.81 -3.83 -7.19
CA VAL A 104 -4.49 -3.28 -6.02
C VAL A 104 -5.37 -2.14 -6.52
N PHE A 105 -6.68 -2.25 -6.27
CA PHE A 105 -7.63 -1.23 -6.66
C PHE A 105 -7.84 -0.31 -5.46
N MET A 106 -7.56 0.96 -5.65
CA MET A 106 -7.67 1.91 -4.56
C MET A 106 -8.52 3.09 -4.97
N MET A 107 -9.07 3.78 -3.99
CA MET A 107 -9.88 4.96 -4.23
C MET A 107 -9.16 6.15 -3.66
N LEU A 108 -8.91 7.16 -4.49
CA LEU A 108 -8.39 8.43 -4.02
C LEU A 108 -9.60 9.27 -3.64
N CYS A 109 -9.64 9.69 -2.39
CA CYS A 109 -10.76 10.48 -1.88
C CYS A 109 -10.29 11.93 -1.78
N PHE A 110 -10.92 12.81 -2.54
CA PHE A 110 -10.48 14.19 -2.66
C PHE A 110 -11.19 15.15 -1.70
N GLY A 111 -10.59 16.28 -1.50
CA GLY A 111 -11.13 17.29 -0.59
C GLY A 111 -12.44 17.92 -1.06
N ASP A 112 -12.77 17.79 -2.35
CA ASP A 112 -14.02 18.29 -2.89
C ASP A 112 -15.13 17.25 -2.83
N SER A 113 -14.92 16.17 -2.11
CA SER A 113 -15.89 15.08 -1.93
C SER A 113 -16.06 14.19 -3.16
N THR A 114 -15.22 14.33 -4.17
CA THR A 114 -15.22 13.41 -5.29
C THR A 114 -14.17 12.34 -5.07
N ASN A 115 -14.26 11.26 -5.80
CA ASN A 115 -13.35 10.11 -5.66
C ASN A 115 -12.91 9.65 -7.04
N GLU A 116 -11.73 9.04 -7.08
CA GLU A 116 -11.24 8.46 -8.33
C GLU A 116 -10.63 7.10 -8.03
N GLU A 117 -10.99 6.09 -8.79
CA GLU A 117 -10.42 4.77 -8.60
C GLU A 117 -9.14 4.63 -9.42
N ILE A 118 -8.11 4.07 -8.80
CA ILE A 118 -6.85 3.81 -9.48
C ILE A 118 -6.48 2.34 -9.30
N VAL A 119 -5.67 1.83 -10.21
CA VAL A 119 -5.18 0.46 -10.13
C VAL A 119 -3.67 0.53 -10.04
N VAL A 120 -3.12 -0.13 -9.03
CA VAL A 120 -1.68 -0.13 -8.82
C VAL A 120 -1.19 -1.57 -8.92
N PRO A 121 -0.49 -1.92 -10.00
CA PRO A 121 0.07 -3.26 -10.13
C PRO A 121 1.26 -3.40 -9.20
N MET A 122 1.25 -4.44 -8.39
CA MET A 122 2.31 -4.67 -7.40
C MET A 122 3.02 -5.97 -7.70
N VAL A 123 4.33 -5.99 -7.52
CA VAL A 123 5.14 -7.20 -7.67
C VAL A 123 5.94 -7.43 -6.41
N GLU A 124 6.16 -8.70 -6.08
CA GLU A 124 6.96 -9.05 -4.92
C GLU A 124 8.36 -9.41 -5.37
N ARG A 125 9.37 -8.88 -4.68
CA ARG A 125 10.76 -9.24 -4.93
C ARG A 125 11.45 -9.37 -3.58
N ASP A 126 11.96 -10.54 -3.30
CA ASP A 126 12.68 -10.83 -2.07
C ASP A 126 11.90 -10.44 -0.82
N GLY A 127 10.63 -10.74 -0.82
CA GLY A 127 9.79 -10.51 0.35
C GLY A 127 9.24 -9.09 0.47
N ARG A 128 9.56 -8.22 -0.46
CA ARG A 128 9.04 -6.85 -0.44
C ARG A 128 8.16 -6.62 -1.66
N TRP A 129 7.16 -5.78 -1.49
CA TRP A 129 6.22 -5.44 -2.56
C TRP A 129 6.56 -4.09 -3.14
N TYR A 130 6.58 -4.02 -4.46
CA TYR A 130 6.91 -2.79 -5.19
C TYR A 130 5.82 -2.48 -6.22
N MET A 131 5.65 -1.19 -6.53
CA MET A 131 4.77 -0.77 -7.60
C MET A 131 5.47 -1.03 -8.93
N ARG A 132 4.77 -1.70 -9.84
CA ARG A 132 5.33 -2.02 -11.13
C ARG A 132 5.33 -0.81 -12.06
#